data_765f8060cbc309ded91631f9aa7f40e1
#
_entry.id   765f8060cbc309ded91631f9aa7f40e1
#
_cell.length_a   1.000
_cell.length_b   1.000
_cell.length_c   1.000
_cell.angle_alpha   90.00
_cell.angle_beta   90.00
_cell.angle_gamma   90.00
#
_symmetry.space_group_name_H-M   'P 1'
#
loop_
_entity.id
_entity.type
_entity.pdbx_description
1 polymer ?
#
loop_
_entity_poly.entity_id
_entity_poly.type
_entity_poly.pdbx_seq_one_letter_code
_entity_poly.pdbx_strand_id
1 'polypeptide(L)'
;MAIYHLHVKVIGRKAGSSAVASAAYRSASRMRDERIDRVQDFSAKRGVVHSEVLLPESAPEAWSDRERLWNDVEAFEIRKDAQLAREVEFAIPREMTQAQGIELARDFAQSEFVDQGMIADLNVHWDIGEDGMPKAHAHVMLTMREIRMDGDEPGFGQKAVSYTHLTLPTTPYV
;
A
#
# COMPACT_ATOMS: atom_id res chain seq x y z
N MET A 1 13.94 14.98 -9.67
CA MET A 1 14.58 13.96 -8.85
C MET A 1 14.10 12.58 -9.23
N ALA A 2 14.98 11.61 -9.18
CA ALA A 2 14.64 10.24 -9.56
C ALA A 2 14.17 9.43 -8.36
N ILE A 3 13.23 8.52 -8.59
CA ILE A 3 12.90 7.45 -7.66
C ILE A 3 13.92 6.34 -7.87
N TYR A 4 14.57 5.91 -6.79
CA TYR A 4 15.62 4.89 -6.82
C TYR A 4 15.19 3.62 -6.10
N HIS A 5 15.82 2.49 -6.47
CA HIS A 5 15.60 1.19 -5.81
C HIS A 5 14.12 0.82 -5.73
N LEU A 6 13.46 0.94 -6.88
CA LEU A 6 12.05 0.64 -6.97
C LEU A 6 11.85 -0.86 -7.15
N HIS A 7 11.05 -1.47 -6.28
CA HIS A 7 10.72 -2.89 -6.29
C HIS A 7 9.20 -3.07 -6.32
N VAL A 8 8.76 -4.04 -7.11
CA VAL A 8 7.34 -4.44 -7.16
C VAL A 8 7.25 -5.90 -6.79
N LYS A 9 6.33 -6.25 -5.90
CA LYS A 9 6.04 -7.64 -5.55
C LYS A 9 4.55 -7.87 -5.36
N VAL A 10 4.15 -9.13 -5.38
CA VAL A 10 2.77 -9.56 -5.09
C VAL A 10 2.72 -10.06 -3.66
N ILE A 11 1.69 -9.64 -2.93
CA ILE A 11 1.35 -10.21 -1.63
C ILE A 11 0.27 -11.27 -1.91
N GLY A 12 0.63 -12.53 -1.72
CA GLY A 12 -0.22 -13.66 -2.05
C GLY A 12 -0.44 -14.59 -0.87
N ARG A 13 -1.65 -15.11 -0.77
CA ARG A 13 -2.04 -16.04 0.31
C ARG A 13 -1.25 -17.35 0.26
N LYS A 14 -0.93 -17.85 -0.93
CA LYS A 14 -0.18 -19.09 -1.12
C LYS A 14 1.20 -19.06 -0.45
N ALA A 15 1.82 -17.89 -0.38
CA ALA A 15 3.11 -17.71 0.29
C ALA A 15 2.99 -17.60 1.82
N GLY A 16 1.80 -17.79 2.38
CA GLY A 16 1.54 -17.67 3.81
C GLY A 16 1.30 -16.24 4.27
N SER A 17 1.15 -15.30 3.33
CA SER A 17 0.94 -13.90 3.63
C SER A 17 -0.54 -13.59 3.86
N SER A 18 -0.80 -12.54 4.65
CA SER A 18 -2.11 -11.92 4.84
C SER A 18 -2.01 -10.46 4.45
N ALA A 19 -3.02 -9.95 3.78
CA ALA A 19 -3.09 -8.52 3.47
C ALA A 19 -3.15 -7.68 4.75
N VAL A 20 -3.92 -8.14 5.74
CA VAL A 20 -4.05 -7.45 7.04
C VAL A 20 -2.71 -7.45 7.78
N ALA A 21 -2.03 -8.59 7.87
CA ALA A 21 -0.72 -8.68 8.52
C ALA A 21 0.32 -7.80 7.82
N SER A 22 0.33 -7.81 6.49
CA SER A 22 1.24 -7.00 5.69
C SER A 22 1.02 -5.51 5.90
N ALA A 23 -0.24 -5.08 5.93
CA ALA A 23 -0.58 -3.68 6.18
C ALA A 23 -0.25 -3.25 7.61
N ALA A 24 -0.54 -4.10 8.59
CA ALA A 24 -0.22 -3.85 10.00
C ALA A 24 1.29 -3.70 10.21
N TYR A 25 2.09 -4.56 9.58
CA TYR A 25 3.54 -4.49 9.65
C TYR A 25 4.08 -3.18 9.10
N ARG A 26 3.62 -2.77 7.92
CA ARG A 26 4.10 -1.56 7.24
C ARG A 26 3.67 -0.27 7.93
N SER A 27 2.51 -0.28 8.55
CA SER A 27 1.97 0.89 9.27
C SER A 27 2.37 0.92 10.74
N ALA A 28 3.07 -0.10 11.24
CA ALA A 28 3.40 -0.25 12.66
C ALA A 28 2.15 -0.15 13.54
N SER A 29 1.12 -0.89 13.17
CA SER A 29 -0.18 -0.85 13.85
C SER A 29 -0.61 -2.22 14.36
N ARG A 30 -1.68 -2.21 15.15
CA ARG A 30 -2.34 -3.39 15.66
C ARG A 30 -3.67 -3.51 14.93
N MET A 31 -3.88 -4.62 14.22
CA MET A 31 -5.08 -4.85 13.43
C MET A 31 -5.57 -6.29 13.63
N ARG A 32 -6.88 -6.47 13.62
CA ARG A 32 -7.49 -7.80 13.67
C ARG A 32 -7.63 -8.34 12.25
N ASP A 33 -7.09 -9.53 12.03
CA ASP A 33 -7.27 -10.30 10.81
C ASP A 33 -8.50 -11.20 11.00
N GLU A 34 -9.62 -10.79 10.46
CA GLU A 34 -10.92 -11.46 10.68
C GLU A 34 -10.96 -12.84 10.03
N ARG A 35 -10.31 -13.02 8.88
CA ARG A 35 -10.33 -14.29 8.16
C ARG A 35 -9.73 -15.45 8.97
N ILE A 36 -8.68 -15.19 9.72
CA ILE A 36 -7.99 -16.19 10.54
C ILE A 36 -8.21 -15.98 12.04
N ASP A 37 -9.05 -15.03 12.40
CA ASP A 37 -9.38 -14.68 13.79
C ASP A 37 -8.13 -14.46 14.66
N ARG A 38 -7.23 -13.62 14.16
CA ARG A 38 -5.95 -13.34 14.81
C ARG A 38 -5.65 -11.85 14.84
N VAL A 39 -5.09 -11.39 15.95
CA VAL A 39 -4.58 -10.01 16.04
C VAL A 39 -3.15 -9.97 15.51
N GLN A 40 -2.90 -9.06 14.59
CA GLN A 40 -1.59 -8.75 14.05
C GLN A 40 -1.11 -7.46 14.72
N ASP A 41 -0.16 -7.58 15.63
CA ASP A 41 0.31 -6.44 16.43
C ASP A 41 1.77 -6.13 16.14
N PHE A 42 1.98 -5.04 15.43
CA PHE A 42 3.28 -4.48 15.10
C PHE A 42 3.44 -3.06 15.68
N SER A 43 2.62 -2.69 16.66
CA SER A 43 2.58 -1.34 17.22
C SER A 43 3.88 -0.93 17.93
N ALA A 44 4.71 -1.89 18.31
CA ALA A 44 6.03 -1.61 18.91
C ALA A 44 7.10 -1.24 17.87
N LYS A 45 6.83 -1.45 16.57
CA LYS A 45 7.78 -1.13 15.51
C LYS A 45 7.98 0.38 15.41
N ARG A 46 9.22 0.78 15.19
CA ARG A 46 9.61 2.20 15.09
C ARG A 46 9.93 2.58 13.65
N GLY A 47 9.98 3.89 13.39
CA GLY A 47 10.46 4.45 12.13
C GLY A 47 9.36 4.83 11.13
N VAL A 48 8.12 4.50 11.38
CA VAL A 48 7.01 4.96 10.52
C VAL A 48 6.69 6.41 10.84
N VAL A 49 6.88 7.30 9.85
CA VAL A 49 6.69 8.75 10.02
C VAL A 49 5.44 9.26 9.31
N HIS A 50 4.87 8.47 8.40
CA HIS A 50 3.64 8.80 7.70
C HIS A 50 2.91 7.52 7.33
N SER A 51 1.60 7.53 7.49
CA SER A 51 0.75 6.37 7.24
C SER A 51 -0.63 6.86 6.82
N GLU A 52 -1.07 6.49 5.63
CA GLU A 52 -2.33 6.98 5.08
C GLU A 52 -2.85 6.05 3.99
N VAL A 53 -4.16 5.93 3.88
CA VAL A 53 -4.82 5.25 2.76
C VAL A 53 -5.36 6.31 1.81
N LEU A 54 -4.88 6.29 0.58
CA LEU A 54 -5.30 7.20 -0.49
C LEU A 54 -6.39 6.52 -1.32
N LEU A 55 -7.56 7.16 -1.41
CA LEU A 55 -8.72 6.63 -2.10
C LEU A 55 -8.98 7.39 -3.40
N PRO A 56 -9.30 6.68 -4.52
CA PRO A 56 -9.92 7.32 -5.66
C PRO A 56 -11.35 7.76 -5.31
N GLU A 57 -11.90 8.70 -6.06
CA GLU A 57 -13.24 9.25 -5.81
C GLU A 57 -14.34 8.18 -5.78
N SER A 58 -14.17 7.11 -6.55
CA SER A 58 -15.14 6.01 -6.64
C SER A 58 -15.16 5.10 -5.40
N ALA A 59 -14.15 5.19 -4.53
CA ALA A 59 -14.05 4.29 -3.39
C ALA A 59 -14.94 4.74 -2.23
N PRO A 60 -15.55 3.78 -1.50
CA PRO A 60 -16.28 4.12 -0.28
C PRO A 60 -15.32 4.67 0.77
N GLU A 61 -15.75 5.69 1.48
CA GLU A 61 -14.93 6.35 2.51
C GLU A 61 -14.54 5.39 3.65
N ALA A 62 -15.34 4.36 3.90
CA ALA A 62 -15.02 3.34 4.90
C ALA A 62 -13.66 2.67 4.66
N TRP A 63 -13.19 2.63 3.41
CA TRP A 63 -11.88 2.05 3.07
C TRP A 63 -10.70 3.00 3.34
N SER A 64 -10.94 4.19 3.86
CA SER A 64 -9.87 5.00 4.46
C SER A 64 -9.36 4.38 5.76
N ASP A 65 -10.14 3.52 6.39
CA ASP A 65 -9.72 2.69 7.51
C ASP A 65 -8.97 1.46 6.96
N ARG A 66 -7.68 1.40 7.24
CA ARG A 66 -6.78 0.34 6.77
C ARG A 66 -7.25 -1.05 7.18
N GLU A 67 -7.67 -1.22 8.42
CA GLU A 67 -8.16 -2.49 8.93
C GLU A 67 -9.40 -2.95 8.16
N ARG A 68 -10.34 -2.05 7.93
CA ARG A 68 -11.55 -2.34 7.17
C ARG A 68 -11.22 -2.70 5.72
N LEU A 69 -10.37 -1.90 5.07
CA LEU A 69 -9.98 -2.14 3.68
C LEU A 69 -9.41 -3.54 3.48
N TRP A 70 -8.39 -3.89 4.25
CA TRP A 70 -7.67 -5.14 4.01
C TRP A 70 -8.43 -6.37 4.50
N ASN A 71 -9.30 -6.23 5.50
CA ASN A 71 -10.24 -7.30 5.85
C ASN A 71 -11.29 -7.51 4.76
N ASP A 72 -11.77 -6.45 4.12
CA ASP A 72 -12.71 -6.58 3.00
C ASP A 72 -12.04 -7.22 1.78
N VAL A 73 -10.76 -6.91 1.51
CA VAL A 73 -9.98 -7.60 0.47
C VAL A 73 -9.86 -9.09 0.79
N GLU A 74 -9.48 -9.43 2.02
CA GLU A 74 -9.35 -10.83 2.45
C GLU A 74 -10.68 -11.60 2.33
N ALA A 75 -11.78 -10.97 2.69
CA ALA A 75 -13.10 -11.58 2.60
C ALA A 75 -13.56 -11.78 1.15
N PHE A 76 -13.20 -10.86 0.27
CA PHE A 76 -13.58 -10.93 -1.14
C PHE A 76 -12.76 -12.00 -1.89
N GLU A 77 -11.49 -12.18 -1.54
CA GLU A 77 -10.59 -13.13 -2.18
C GLU A 77 -10.73 -14.51 -1.52
N ILE A 78 -11.56 -15.37 -2.12
CA ILE A 78 -11.92 -16.66 -1.52
C ILE A 78 -10.94 -17.80 -1.83
N ARG A 79 -10.09 -17.65 -2.85
CA ARG A 79 -9.17 -18.71 -3.29
C ARG A 79 -8.01 -18.87 -2.31
N LYS A 80 -7.56 -20.12 -2.15
CA LYS A 80 -6.40 -20.46 -1.29
C LYS A 80 -5.08 -19.89 -1.84
N ASP A 81 -5.00 -19.64 -3.14
CA ASP A 81 -3.85 -19.07 -3.82
C ASP A 81 -4.07 -17.62 -4.26
N ALA A 82 -5.02 -16.92 -3.63
CA ALA A 82 -5.37 -15.57 -4.03
C ALA A 82 -4.20 -14.61 -3.97
N GLN A 83 -4.09 -13.77 -4.99
CA GLN A 83 -3.25 -12.57 -4.95
C GLN A 83 -4.06 -11.46 -4.28
N LEU A 84 -3.53 -10.92 -3.20
CA LEU A 84 -4.27 -10.02 -2.31
C LEU A 84 -3.96 -8.55 -2.58
N ALA A 85 -2.70 -8.25 -2.92
CA ALA A 85 -2.24 -6.87 -3.14
C ALA A 85 -0.96 -6.88 -3.96
N ARG A 86 -0.66 -5.74 -4.57
CA ARG A 86 0.66 -5.40 -5.07
C ARG A 86 1.34 -4.47 -4.09
N GLU A 87 2.63 -4.62 -3.94
CA GLU A 87 3.43 -3.66 -3.21
C GLU A 87 4.44 -3.02 -4.13
N VAL A 88 4.54 -1.70 -4.06
CA VAL A 88 5.60 -0.92 -4.65
C VAL A 88 6.41 -0.31 -3.52
N GLU A 89 7.72 -0.57 -3.52
CA GLU A 89 8.64 -0.03 -2.53
C GLU A 89 9.71 0.78 -3.26
N PHE A 90 10.03 1.97 -2.76
CA PHE A 90 11.09 2.79 -3.32
C PHE A 90 11.81 3.61 -2.26
N ALA A 91 13.08 3.90 -2.55
CA ALA A 91 13.90 4.75 -1.69
C ALA A 91 13.58 6.23 -1.93
N ILE A 92 13.53 7.00 -0.85
CA ILE A 92 13.40 8.45 -0.90
C ILE A 92 14.81 9.05 -0.98
N PRO A 93 15.06 10.04 -1.87
CA PRO A 93 16.36 10.66 -1.98
C PRO A 93 16.87 11.24 -0.66
N ARG A 94 18.13 11.00 -0.35
CA ARG A 94 18.76 11.38 0.93
C ARG A 94 18.82 12.89 1.15
N GLU A 95 18.87 13.66 0.08
CA GLU A 95 18.92 15.12 0.12
C GLU A 95 17.59 15.78 0.49
N MET A 96 16.48 15.02 0.52
CA MET A 96 15.18 15.53 0.90
C MET A 96 15.01 15.61 2.41
N THR A 97 14.32 16.64 2.86
CA THR A 97 13.79 16.68 4.23
C THR A 97 12.69 15.63 4.36
N GLN A 98 12.34 15.28 5.58
CA GLN A 98 11.27 14.34 5.84
C GLN A 98 9.94 14.81 5.22
N ALA A 99 9.59 16.09 5.37
CA ALA A 99 8.38 16.66 4.78
C ALA A 99 8.39 16.57 3.26
N GLN A 100 9.52 16.87 2.61
CA GLN A 100 9.67 16.75 1.16
C GLN A 100 9.55 15.30 0.69
N GLY A 101 10.14 14.38 1.43
CA GLY A 101 10.07 12.95 1.12
C GLY A 101 8.66 12.38 1.23
N ILE A 102 7.91 12.78 2.25
CA ILE A 102 6.51 12.39 2.40
C ILE A 102 5.67 12.94 1.25
N GLU A 103 5.86 14.21 0.91
CA GLU A 103 5.14 14.84 -0.20
C GLU A 103 5.45 14.15 -1.53
N LEU A 104 6.72 13.83 -1.80
CA LEU A 104 7.10 13.07 -2.99
C LEU A 104 6.39 11.72 -3.05
N ALA A 105 6.37 10.99 -1.94
CA ALA A 105 5.75 9.68 -1.88
C ALA A 105 4.23 9.77 -2.11
N ARG A 106 3.56 10.77 -1.51
CA ARG A 106 2.13 11.00 -1.71
C ARG A 106 1.81 11.36 -3.16
N ASP A 107 2.56 12.27 -3.74
CA ASP A 107 2.34 12.71 -5.13
C ASP A 107 2.56 11.58 -6.11
N PHE A 108 3.60 10.78 -5.89
CA PHE A 108 3.88 9.60 -6.70
C PHE A 108 2.73 8.58 -6.61
N ALA A 109 2.31 8.24 -5.39
CA ALA A 109 1.22 7.29 -5.18
C ALA A 109 -0.10 7.79 -5.79
N GLN A 110 -0.38 9.09 -5.66
CA GLN A 110 -1.59 9.69 -6.21
C GLN A 110 -1.59 9.63 -7.73
N SER A 111 -0.54 10.14 -8.38
CA SER A 111 -0.51 10.25 -9.84
C SER A 111 -0.36 8.91 -10.55
N GLU A 112 0.43 8.00 -9.99
CA GLU A 112 0.74 6.73 -10.65
C GLU A 112 -0.30 5.63 -10.36
N PHE A 113 -0.97 5.68 -9.23
CA PHE A 113 -1.87 4.60 -8.82
C PHE A 113 -3.30 5.06 -8.54
N VAL A 114 -3.50 6.04 -7.68
CA VAL A 114 -4.85 6.45 -7.26
C VAL A 114 -5.62 7.07 -8.42
N ASP A 115 -4.98 7.90 -9.24
CA ASP A 115 -5.57 8.50 -10.43
C ASP A 115 -5.94 7.45 -11.48
N GLN A 116 -5.36 6.26 -11.40
CA GLN A 116 -5.69 5.12 -12.26
C GLN A 116 -6.83 4.25 -11.68
N GLY A 117 -7.33 4.58 -10.49
CA GLY A 117 -8.45 3.89 -9.86
C GLY A 117 -8.06 2.89 -8.77
N MET A 118 -6.78 2.76 -8.44
CA MET A 118 -6.31 1.90 -7.35
C MET A 118 -6.45 2.59 -6.00
N ILE A 119 -6.66 1.80 -4.94
CA ILE A 119 -6.49 2.28 -3.58
C ILE A 119 -5.04 2.05 -3.19
N ALA A 120 -4.40 3.07 -2.66
CA ALA A 120 -2.99 3.04 -2.27
C ALA A 120 -2.85 3.24 -0.76
N ASP A 121 -2.35 2.21 -0.09
CA ASP A 121 -2.00 2.25 1.32
C ASP A 121 -0.53 2.62 1.44
N LEU A 122 -0.28 3.89 1.76
CA LEU A 122 1.06 4.48 1.78
C LEU A 122 1.59 4.53 3.21
N ASN A 123 2.80 3.98 3.39
CA ASN A 123 3.54 4.07 4.63
C ASN A 123 4.98 4.49 4.34
N VAL A 124 5.46 5.50 5.04
CA VAL A 124 6.82 6.02 4.88
C VAL A 124 7.63 5.69 6.13
N HIS A 125 8.75 5.01 5.92
CA HIS A 125 9.71 4.66 6.96
C HIS A 125 10.91 5.60 6.86
N TRP A 126 11.37 6.11 8.00
CA TRP A 126 12.47 7.05 8.06
C TRP A 126 13.42 6.68 9.19
N ASP A 127 14.56 6.13 8.81
CA ASP A 127 15.62 5.76 9.76
C ASP A 127 16.87 6.57 9.47
N ILE A 128 17.75 6.67 10.45
CA ILE A 128 19.08 7.26 10.27
C ILE A 128 20.06 6.11 10.21
N GLY A 129 20.88 6.07 9.14
CA GLY A 129 21.89 5.05 8.96
C GLY A 129 23.10 5.27 9.87
N GLU A 130 24.02 4.29 9.87
CA GLU A 130 25.26 4.37 10.64
C GLU A 130 26.13 5.55 10.23
N ASP A 131 26.04 5.99 8.97
CA ASP A 131 26.73 7.16 8.45
C ASP A 131 26.09 8.49 8.85
N GLY A 132 25.03 8.46 9.67
CA GLY A 132 24.28 9.65 10.08
C GLY A 132 23.33 10.19 9.01
N MET A 133 23.24 9.53 7.85
CA MET A 133 22.38 9.96 6.75
C MET A 133 21.04 9.25 6.76
N PRO A 134 19.96 9.89 6.28
CA PRO A 134 18.65 9.25 6.22
C PRO A 134 18.64 8.00 5.35
N LYS A 135 17.96 6.96 5.83
CA LYS A 135 17.52 5.80 5.07
C LYS A 135 16.00 5.80 5.08
N ALA A 136 15.41 6.29 4.01
CA ALA A 136 13.97 6.47 3.93
C ALA A 136 13.40 5.68 2.76
N HIS A 137 12.29 4.98 3.02
CA HIS A 137 11.58 4.16 2.04
C HIS A 137 10.09 4.41 2.13
N ALA A 138 9.45 4.43 0.97
CA ALA A 138 8.00 4.39 0.90
C ALA A 138 7.55 2.98 0.52
N HIS A 139 6.52 2.50 1.20
CA HIS A 139 5.83 1.26 0.89
C HIS A 139 4.40 1.60 0.48
N VAL A 140 4.01 1.17 -0.71
CA VAL A 140 2.65 1.40 -1.21
C VAL A 140 2.02 0.04 -1.48
N MET A 141 1.02 -0.34 -0.68
CA MET A 141 0.20 -1.51 -0.96
C MET A 141 -0.99 -1.09 -1.82
N LEU A 142 -1.19 -1.79 -2.92
CA LEU A 142 -2.19 -1.45 -3.93
C LEU A 142 -3.24 -2.54 -4.04
N THR A 143 -4.50 -2.13 -4.15
CA THR A 143 -5.59 -3.05 -4.50
C THR A 143 -5.47 -3.48 -5.96
N MET A 144 -5.97 -4.67 -6.27
CA MET A 144 -5.84 -5.27 -7.60
C MET A 144 -7.15 -5.32 -8.37
N ARG A 145 -8.25 -4.87 -7.75
CA ARG A 145 -9.58 -4.93 -8.34
C ARG A 145 -10.14 -3.56 -8.62
N GLU A 146 -10.90 -3.47 -9.68
CA GLU A 146 -11.71 -2.29 -9.96
C GLU A 146 -12.75 -2.10 -8.88
N ILE A 147 -13.15 -0.85 -8.64
CA ILE A 147 -14.22 -0.53 -7.72
C ILE A 147 -15.54 -0.58 -8.49
N ARG A 148 -16.43 -1.45 -8.02
CA ARG A 148 -17.74 -1.63 -8.62
C ARG A 148 -18.74 -0.61 -8.05
N MET A 149 -19.45 0.06 -8.94
CA MET A 149 -20.43 1.09 -8.58
C MET A 149 -21.87 0.71 -8.94
N ASP A 150 -22.11 -0.52 -9.43
CA ASP A 150 -23.38 -0.98 -9.98
C ASP A 150 -24.27 -1.72 -8.97
N GLY A 151 -23.89 -1.73 -7.72
CA GLY A 151 -24.68 -2.32 -6.63
C GLY A 151 -25.27 -1.27 -5.70
N ASP A 152 -25.98 -1.74 -4.67
CA ASP A 152 -26.52 -0.87 -3.63
C ASP A 152 -25.41 -0.17 -2.84
N GLU A 153 -24.26 -0.83 -2.75
CA GLU A 153 -23.05 -0.28 -2.13
C GLU A 153 -21.83 -0.50 -3.03
N PRO A 154 -20.88 0.44 -3.02
CA PRO A 154 -19.62 0.24 -3.73
C PRO A 154 -18.89 -1.00 -3.21
N GLY A 155 -18.27 -1.76 -4.10
CA GLY A 155 -17.55 -2.98 -3.74
C GLY A 155 -16.43 -3.28 -4.72
N PHE A 156 -15.72 -4.39 -4.48
CA PHE A 156 -14.70 -4.87 -5.41
C PHE A 156 -15.34 -5.56 -6.61
N GLY A 157 -14.83 -5.26 -7.79
CA GLY A 157 -15.22 -5.87 -9.04
C GLY A 157 -14.17 -6.86 -9.54
N GLN A 158 -13.95 -6.87 -10.85
CA GLN A 158 -12.98 -7.72 -11.49
C GLN A 158 -11.55 -7.22 -11.26
N LYS A 159 -10.59 -8.13 -11.35
CA LYS A 159 -9.17 -7.72 -11.36
C LYS A 159 -8.88 -6.94 -12.63
N ALA A 160 -8.35 -5.76 -12.45
CA ALA A 160 -7.97 -4.92 -13.57
C ALA A 160 -6.62 -5.37 -14.13
N VAL A 161 -6.53 -5.62 -15.43
CA VAL A 161 -5.28 -6.04 -16.09
C VAL A 161 -4.19 -4.99 -15.88
N SER A 162 -4.53 -3.71 -15.98
CA SER A 162 -3.60 -2.60 -15.74
C SER A 162 -3.05 -2.57 -14.30
N TYR A 163 -3.79 -3.10 -13.32
CA TYR A 163 -3.35 -3.16 -11.93
C TYR A 163 -2.47 -4.38 -11.67
N THR A 164 -2.70 -5.47 -12.38
CA THR A 164 -1.92 -6.71 -12.24
C THR A 164 -0.63 -6.70 -13.05
N HIS A 165 -0.57 -5.86 -14.08
CA HIS A 165 0.59 -5.69 -14.96
C HIS A 165 1.07 -4.24 -14.91
N LEU A 166 1.51 -3.81 -13.72
CA LEU A 166 1.99 -2.45 -13.51
C LEU A 166 3.21 -2.18 -14.39
N THR A 167 3.09 -1.15 -15.23
CA THR A 167 4.21 -0.58 -15.96
C THR A 167 4.64 0.66 -15.20
N LEU A 168 5.83 0.60 -14.61
CA LEU A 168 6.35 1.72 -13.84
C LEU A 168 7.08 2.70 -14.75
N PRO A 169 7.13 3.99 -14.38
CA PRO A 169 7.86 4.96 -15.16
C PRO A 169 9.33 4.59 -15.25
N THR A 170 9.87 4.60 -16.48
CA THR A 170 11.30 4.35 -16.74
C THR A 170 12.14 5.62 -16.63
N THR A 171 11.47 6.77 -16.61
CA THR A 171 12.13 8.07 -16.43
C THR A 171 12.04 8.52 -14.98
N PRO A 172 13.02 9.32 -14.51
CA PRO A 172 12.95 9.85 -13.16
C PRO A 172 11.65 10.59 -12.89
N TYR A 173 11.08 10.39 -11.70
CA TYR A 173 9.96 11.15 -11.20
C TYR A 173 10.45 12.51 -10.72
N VAL A 174 9.79 13.55 -11.19
CA VAL A 174 10.20 14.93 -10.90
C VAL A 174 9.11 15.66 -10.13
#